data_01fbb9d327e56e95f91d10b926f5905f
#
_entry.id   01fbb9d327e56e95f91d10b926f5905f
#
_cell.length_a   1.000
_cell.length_b   1.000
_cell.length_c   1.000
_cell.angle_alpha   90.00
_cell.angle_beta   90.00
_cell.angle_gamma   90.00
#
_symmetry.space_group_name_H-M   'P 1'
#
loop_
_entity.id
_entity.type
_entity.pdbx_description
1 polymer ?
#
loop_
_entity_poly.entity_id
_entity_poly.type
_entity_poly.pdbx_seq_one_letter_code
_entity_poly.pdbx_strand_id
1 'polypeptide(L)'
;MKKVLIGVLALMAAACSNNEDIHINKQVPPHHTEDGFKNLHGPEKQSGFFDYWYMRWFGETEWADQSEQVDAIPFMQADLNKISNPNPEDRQVTWIGHSTFLLQYQGMAVLTDPIFSERASPVSFMGPQRLTELPVQLSDLPPIDAVIISHDHYDHLDADTIETLGNSTHYY
;
A
#
# COMPACT_ATOMS: atom_id res chain seq x y z
N MET A 1 -38.43 26.23 12.69
CA MET A 1 -37.47 25.13 12.46
C MET A 1 -36.29 25.46 11.54
N LYS A 2 -36.22 26.64 10.88
CA LYS A 2 -35.10 27.04 9.96
C LYS A 2 -33.94 27.75 10.63
N LYS A 3 -34.04 28.13 11.93
CA LYS A 3 -33.00 28.88 12.64
C LYS A 3 -31.99 28.01 13.42
N VAL A 4 -32.28 26.71 13.60
CA VAL A 4 -31.38 25.78 14.31
C VAL A 4 -30.33 25.17 13.39
N LEU A 5 -30.60 25.11 12.07
CA LEU A 5 -29.66 24.51 11.10
C LEU A 5 -28.46 25.40 10.75
N ILE A 6 -28.58 26.71 10.94
CA ILE A 6 -27.50 27.67 10.64
C ILE A 6 -26.45 27.70 11.77
N GLY A 7 -26.85 27.38 13.00
CA GLY A 7 -25.95 27.35 14.13
C GLY A 7 -24.97 26.16 14.17
N VAL A 8 -25.35 25.02 13.56
CA VAL A 8 -24.51 23.80 13.56
C VAL A 8 -23.43 23.87 12.47
N LEU A 9 -23.71 24.56 11.35
CA LEU A 9 -22.70 24.74 10.29
C LEU A 9 -21.59 25.74 10.67
N ALA A 10 -21.87 26.69 11.56
CA ALA A 10 -20.88 27.67 12.01
C ALA A 10 -19.90 27.13 13.07
N LEU A 11 -20.27 26.06 13.79
CA LEU A 11 -19.37 25.44 14.79
C LEU A 11 -18.36 24.46 14.18
N MET A 12 -18.59 23.94 12.99
CA MET A 12 -17.63 23.05 12.30
C MET A 12 -16.49 23.79 11.58
N ALA A 13 -16.63 25.09 11.35
CA ALA A 13 -15.59 25.91 10.71
C ALA A 13 -14.51 26.45 11.67
N ALA A 14 -14.71 26.31 12.99
CA ALA A 14 -13.80 26.86 14.00
C ALA A 14 -12.80 25.84 14.59
N ALA A 15 -12.83 24.57 14.14
CA ALA A 15 -11.98 23.51 14.70
C ALA A 15 -10.68 23.25 13.93
N CYS A 16 -10.36 24.05 12.89
CA CYS A 16 -9.18 23.82 12.03
C CYS A 16 -8.19 25.01 12.05
N SER A 17 -7.91 25.62 13.20
CA SER A 17 -6.87 26.66 13.25
C SER A 17 -6.09 26.64 14.56
N ASN A 18 -5.29 25.61 14.77
CA ASN A 18 -4.09 25.66 15.60
C ASN A 18 -3.00 24.84 14.92
N ASN A 19 -2.53 25.33 13.76
CA ASN A 19 -1.21 24.98 13.27
C ASN A 19 -0.22 25.95 13.92
N GLU A 20 0.48 25.49 14.95
CA GLU A 20 1.75 26.10 15.30
C GLU A 20 2.71 25.83 14.14
N ASP A 21 3.03 26.88 13.40
CA ASP A 21 4.04 26.84 12.34
C ASP A 21 5.40 26.51 12.96
N ILE A 22 5.74 25.21 12.94
CA ILE A 22 7.11 24.78 13.18
C ILE A 22 7.88 25.18 11.93
N HIS A 23 8.49 26.36 11.95
CA HIS A 23 9.46 26.79 10.93
C HIS A 23 10.71 25.91 10.98
N ILE A 24 10.61 24.69 10.47
CA ILE A 24 11.78 23.92 10.08
C ILE A 24 12.23 24.53 8.75
N ASN A 25 13.37 25.22 8.78
CA ASN A 25 14.05 25.68 7.57
C ASN A 25 14.61 24.44 6.82
N LYS A 26 13.69 23.60 6.30
CA LYS A 26 14.01 22.47 5.43
C LYS A 26 14.16 23.01 4.02
N GLN A 27 15.36 22.98 3.50
CA GLN A 27 15.59 23.16 2.08
C GLN A 27 14.72 22.15 1.33
N VAL A 28 13.68 22.63 0.64
CA VAL A 28 12.73 21.77 -0.07
C VAL A 28 13.49 21.01 -1.13
N PRO A 29 13.43 19.67 -1.14
CA PRO A 29 14.13 18.86 -2.13
C PRO A 29 13.69 19.25 -3.55
N PRO A 30 14.60 19.24 -4.55
CA PRO A 30 14.31 19.74 -5.89
C PRO A 30 13.22 18.97 -6.66
N HIS A 31 12.84 17.77 -6.18
CA HIS A 31 11.74 16.97 -6.73
C HIS A 31 10.36 17.34 -6.14
N HIS A 32 10.30 18.21 -5.12
CA HIS A 32 9.04 18.71 -4.59
C HIS A 32 8.55 19.91 -5.41
N THR A 33 7.23 20.01 -5.59
CA THR A 33 6.52 21.14 -6.20
C THR A 33 5.41 21.61 -5.27
N GLU A 34 4.74 22.71 -5.55
CA GLU A 34 3.60 23.18 -4.77
C GLU A 34 2.43 22.19 -4.81
N ASP A 35 2.28 21.44 -5.91
CA ASP A 35 1.17 20.52 -6.15
C ASP A 35 1.56 19.04 -6.04
N GLY A 36 2.78 18.72 -5.52
CA GLY A 36 3.22 17.34 -5.39
C GLY A 36 4.70 17.13 -5.71
N PHE A 37 4.99 16.15 -6.56
CA PHE A 37 6.34 15.74 -6.90
C PHE A 37 6.59 15.77 -8.41
N LYS A 38 7.84 15.97 -8.81
CA LYS A 38 8.27 15.88 -10.21
C LYS A 38 9.49 14.98 -10.35
N ASN A 39 9.61 14.33 -11.50
CA ASN A 39 10.82 13.63 -11.86
C ASN A 39 11.95 14.64 -12.13
N LEU A 40 13.13 14.41 -11.53
CA LEU A 40 14.31 15.25 -11.79
C LEU A 40 14.94 14.94 -13.15
N HIS A 41 14.76 13.74 -13.64
CA HIS A 41 15.29 13.24 -14.90
C HIS A 41 14.19 12.45 -15.62
N GLY A 42 13.80 12.91 -16.80
CA GLY A 42 12.79 12.22 -17.61
C GLY A 42 11.72 13.17 -18.16
N PRO A 43 10.80 12.65 -18.98
CA PRO A 43 9.73 13.46 -19.54
C PRO A 43 8.72 13.88 -18.46
N GLU A 44 8.29 15.13 -18.51
CA GLU A 44 7.24 15.65 -17.61
C GLU A 44 5.84 15.09 -17.91
N LYS A 45 5.70 14.29 -18.98
CA LYS A 45 4.39 13.78 -19.40
C LYS A 45 3.89 12.72 -18.43
N GLN A 46 3.00 13.10 -17.54
CA GLN A 46 2.18 12.17 -16.77
C GLN A 46 1.04 11.65 -17.66
N SER A 47 0.94 10.33 -17.79
CA SER A 47 -0.22 9.72 -18.42
C SER A 47 -1.44 9.93 -17.53
N GLY A 48 -2.47 10.61 -18.04
CA GLY A 48 -3.70 10.87 -17.30
C GLY A 48 -4.68 9.69 -17.35
N PHE A 49 -5.73 9.79 -16.53
CA PHE A 49 -6.83 8.82 -16.50
C PHE A 49 -7.43 8.55 -17.91
N PHE A 50 -7.57 9.59 -18.72
CA PHE A 50 -8.09 9.46 -20.08
C PHE A 50 -7.13 8.75 -21.04
N ASP A 51 -5.82 8.92 -20.86
CA ASP A 51 -4.81 8.21 -21.66
C ASP A 51 -4.86 6.69 -21.41
N TYR A 52 -5.09 6.27 -20.15
CA TYR A 52 -5.30 4.88 -19.80
C TYR A 52 -6.52 4.28 -20.51
N TRP A 53 -7.67 4.94 -20.45
CA TRP A 53 -8.90 4.48 -21.08
C TRP A 53 -8.83 4.50 -22.60
N TYR A 54 -8.16 5.52 -23.17
CA TYR A 54 -7.88 5.57 -24.62
C TYR A 54 -7.03 4.36 -25.04
N MET A 55 -5.93 4.11 -24.34
CA MET A 55 -5.07 2.96 -24.60
C MET A 55 -5.83 1.62 -24.42
N ARG A 56 -6.69 1.54 -23.40
CA ARG A 56 -7.44 0.33 -23.07
C ARG A 56 -8.48 -0.06 -24.15
N TRP A 57 -9.10 0.93 -24.79
CA TRP A 57 -10.19 0.72 -25.75
C TRP A 57 -9.78 0.91 -27.20
N PHE A 58 -8.75 1.68 -27.49
CA PHE A 58 -8.33 2.08 -28.85
C PHE A 58 -6.84 1.82 -29.09
N GLY A 59 -6.07 1.37 -28.11
CA GLY A 59 -4.69 0.99 -28.27
C GLY A 59 -4.58 -0.34 -29.03
N GLU A 60 -3.52 -0.48 -29.83
CA GLU A 60 -3.21 -1.72 -30.56
C GLU A 60 -2.59 -2.80 -29.65
N THR A 61 -2.51 -2.55 -28.34
CA THR A 61 -1.91 -3.47 -27.37
C THR A 61 -2.90 -4.60 -27.05
N GLU A 62 -2.54 -5.82 -27.36
CA GLU A 62 -3.24 -7.00 -26.84
C GLU A 62 -2.94 -7.13 -25.34
N TRP A 63 -3.99 -7.07 -24.54
CA TRP A 63 -3.88 -7.31 -23.10
C TRP A 63 -3.80 -8.80 -22.86
N ALA A 64 -2.71 -9.24 -22.23
CA ALA A 64 -2.56 -10.64 -21.86
C ALA A 64 -3.69 -11.09 -20.94
N ASP A 65 -4.31 -12.23 -21.23
CA ASP A 65 -5.17 -12.91 -20.26
C ASP A 65 -4.30 -13.66 -19.27
N GLN A 66 -4.12 -13.06 -18.10
CA GLN A 66 -3.27 -13.62 -17.05
C GLN A 66 -3.87 -14.91 -16.48
N SER A 67 -5.18 -15.16 -16.64
CA SER A 67 -5.83 -16.35 -16.09
C SER A 67 -5.46 -17.64 -16.86
N GLU A 68 -5.03 -17.55 -18.12
CA GLU A 68 -4.67 -18.70 -18.92
C GLU A 68 -3.35 -19.38 -18.52
N GLN A 69 -2.50 -18.70 -17.73
CA GLN A 69 -1.15 -19.17 -17.39
C GLN A 69 -0.89 -19.25 -15.88
N VAL A 70 -1.94 -19.26 -15.06
CA VAL A 70 -1.79 -19.30 -13.60
C VAL A 70 -0.99 -20.52 -13.13
N ASP A 71 -1.21 -21.67 -13.76
CA ASP A 71 -0.50 -22.92 -13.43
C ASP A 71 1.01 -22.87 -13.76
N ALA A 72 1.44 -21.93 -14.59
CA ALA A 72 2.85 -21.72 -14.92
C ALA A 72 3.59 -20.84 -13.88
N ILE A 73 2.85 -20.20 -12.97
CA ILE A 73 3.45 -19.36 -11.91
C ILE A 73 4.02 -20.27 -10.84
N PRO A 74 5.35 -20.23 -10.58
CA PRO A 74 5.93 -21.06 -9.54
C PRO A 74 5.38 -20.63 -8.18
N PHE A 75 4.93 -21.63 -7.41
CA PHE A 75 4.42 -21.45 -6.06
C PHE A 75 5.22 -22.30 -5.07
N MET A 76 5.53 -21.72 -3.92
CA MET A 76 6.17 -22.42 -2.81
C MET A 76 5.55 -21.94 -1.49
N GLN A 77 5.04 -22.89 -0.71
CA GLN A 77 4.55 -22.61 0.64
C GLN A 77 5.69 -22.12 1.52
N ALA A 78 5.43 -21.08 2.32
CA ALA A 78 6.43 -20.57 3.25
C ALA A 78 6.69 -21.56 4.40
N ASP A 79 7.93 -21.59 4.88
CA ASP A 79 8.32 -22.35 6.06
C ASP A 79 7.91 -21.57 7.31
N LEU A 80 6.74 -21.91 7.86
CA LEU A 80 6.18 -21.24 9.04
C LEU A 80 7.09 -21.36 10.27
N ASN A 81 7.87 -22.43 10.36
CA ASN A 81 8.80 -22.58 11.48
C ASN A 81 9.94 -21.56 11.41
N LYS A 82 10.46 -21.29 10.21
CA LYS A 82 11.48 -20.25 10.00
C LYS A 82 10.91 -18.86 10.24
N ILE A 83 9.65 -18.63 9.86
CA ILE A 83 8.97 -17.34 10.06
C ILE A 83 8.75 -17.08 11.56
N SER A 84 8.26 -18.11 12.29
CA SER A 84 7.94 -17.97 13.72
C SER A 84 9.17 -17.98 14.63
N ASN A 85 10.26 -18.61 14.19
CA ASN A 85 11.49 -18.77 14.96
C ASN A 85 12.73 -18.38 14.14
N PRO A 86 12.82 -17.10 13.67
CA PRO A 86 13.96 -16.65 12.92
C PRO A 86 15.21 -16.68 13.79
N ASN A 87 16.37 -17.06 13.20
CA ASN A 87 17.65 -16.91 13.91
C ASN A 87 17.96 -15.41 14.05
N PRO A 88 18.18 -14.88 15.26
CA PRO A 88 18.39 -13.46 15.49
C PRO A 88 19.60 -12.85 14.75
N GLU A 89 20.60 -13.67 14.43
CA GLU A 89 21.81 -13.23 13.72
C GLU A 89 21.61 -13.19 12.20
N ASP A 90 20.54 -13.85 11.68
CA ASP A 90 20.27 -13.90 10.26
C ASP A 90 19.38 -12.72 9.84
N ARG A 91 19.61 -12.22 8.64
CA ARG A 91 18.70 -11.31 7.95
C ARG A 91 17.80 -12.13 7.06
N GLN A 92 16.57 -12.36 7.51
CA GLN A 92 15.61 -13.16 6.78
C GLN A 92 14.67 -12.26 5.97
N VAL A 93 14.47 -12.62 4.70
CA VAL A 93 13.51 -11.99 3.80
C VAL A 93 12.60 -13.08 3.26
N THR A 94 11.30 -12.92 3.48
CA THR A 94 10.27 -13.81 2.93
C THR A 94 9.41 -13.02 1.97
N TRP A 95 9.40 -13.41 0.69
CA TRP A 95 8.49 -12.84 -0.29
C TRP A 95 7.10 -13.47 -0.14
N ILE A 96 6.08 -12.65 0.08
CA ILE A 96 4.71 -13.09 0.28
C ILE A 96 3.91 -12.97 -1.03
N GLY A 97 4.25 -12.02 -1.84
CA GLY A 97 3.64 -11.78 -3.15
C GLY A 97 3.58 -10.31 -3.51
N HIS A 98 3.53 -10.02 -4.81
CA HIS A 98 3.59 -8.65 -5.33
C HIS A 98 4.75 -7.86 -4.70
N SER A 99 4.48 -6.76 -4.03
CA SER A 99 5.47 -5.94 -3.30
C SER A 99 5.53 -6.24 -1.80
N THR A 100 4.83 -7.28 -1.34
CA THR A 100 4.78 -7.67 0.06
C THR A 100 5.95 -8.56 0.43
N PHE A 101 6.82 -8.06 1.30
CA PHE A 101 7.92 -8.80 1.91
C PHE A 101 7.83 -8.74 3.43
N LEU A 102 8.13 -9.85 4.08
CA LEU A 102 8.42 -9.90 5.51
C LEU A 102 9.93 -9.85 5.70
N LEU A 103 10.40 -8.84 6.39
CA LEU A 103 11.81 -8.64 6.75
C LEU A 103 11.97 -8.92 8.24
N GLN A 104 12.86 -9.85 8.60
CA GLN A 104 13.11 -10.21 10.00
C GLN A 104 14.59 -10.11 10.33
N TYR A 105 14.91 -9.38 11.40
CA TYR A 105 16.28 -9.23 11.89
C TYR A 105 16.29 -8.77 13.35
N GLN A 106 17.10 -9.39 14.17
CA GLN A 106 17.31 -9.04 15.58
C GLN A 106 16.00 -8.94 16.40
N GLY A 107 15.05 -9.84 16.12
CA GLY A 107 13.76 -9.86 16.81
C GLY A 107 12.73 -8.86 16.27
N MET A 108 13.07 -8.05 15.27
CA MET A 108 12.13 -7.16 14.57
C MET A 108 11.52 -7.87 13.37
N ALA A 109 10.24 -7.60 13.14
CA ALA A 109 9.48 -8.03 11.97
C ALA A 109 8.84 -6.83 11.27
N VAL A 110 9.21 -6.60 10.02
CA VAL A 110 8.75 -5.46 9.20
C VAL A 110 8.08 -5.98 7.94
N LEU A 111 6.90 -5.47 7.62
CA LEU A 111 6.23 -5.72 6.34
C LEU A 111 6.41 -4.54 5.38
N THR A 112 6.58 -4.83 4.09
CA THR A 112 6.50 -3.83 3.03
C THR A 112 5.22 -4.00 2.24
N ASP A 113 4.55 -2.91 1.89
CA ASP A 113 3.36 -2.86 1.02
C ASP A 113 2.42 -4.08 1.24
N PRO A 114 1.91 -4.30 2.47
CA PRO A 114 1.23 -5.53 2.80
C PRO A 114 -0.15 -5.61 2.15
N ILE A 115 -0.29 -6.53 1.19
CA ILE A 115 -1.57 -6.88 0.57
C ILE A 115 -1.88 -8.35 0.84
N PHE A 116 -2.89 -8.61 1.71
CA PHE A 116 -3.39 -9.94 2.03
C PHE A 116 -4.82 -10.17 1.52
N SER A 117 -5.52 -9.12 1.11
CA SER A 117 -6.81 -9.19 0.45
C SER A 117 -6.75 -9.97 -0.86
N GLU A 118 -7.86 -10.56 -1.25
CA GLU A 118 -8.01 -11.29 -2.51
C GLU A 118 -7.92 -10.37 -3.73
N ARG A 119 -8.31 -9.10 -3.56
CA ARG A 119 -8.33 -8.10 -4.65
C ARG A 119 -7.64 -6.82 -4.25
N ALA A 120 -6.89 -6.27 -5.19
CA ALA A 120 -6.34 -4.92 -5.12
C ALA A 120 -7.44 -3.89 -5.48
N SER A 121 -8.35 -3.62 -4.54
CA SER A 121 -9.54 -2.81 -4.79
C SER A 121 -10.15 -2.30 -3.48
N PRO A 122 -10.84 -1.13 -3.50
CA PRO A 122 -11.62 -0.66 -2.36
C PRO A 122 -12.91 -1.48 -2.13
N VAL A 123 -13.23 -2.42 -3.03
CA VAL A 123 -14.43 -3.26 -2.94
C VAL A 123 -14.08 -4.72 -3.25
N SER A 124 -14.71 -5.65 -2.54
CA SER A 124 -14.37 -7.09 -2.61
C SER A 124 -14.85 -7.80 -3.90
N PHE A 125 -15.79 -7.20 -4.64
CA PHE A 125 -16.43 -7.85 -5.79
C PHE A 125 -15.88 -7.40 -7.15
N MET A 126 -14.98 -6.42 -7.21
CA MET A 126 -14.44 -5.86 -8.44
C MET A 126 -12.97 -5.47 -8.26
N GLY A 127 -12.23 -5.41 -9.35
CA GLY A 127 -10.81 -5.05 -9.38
C GLY A 127 -9.89 -6.25 -9.59
N PRO A 128 -8.57 -6.03 -9.76
CA PRO A 128 -7.60 -7.07 -9.99
C PRO A 128 -7.61 -8.11 -8.87
N GLN A 129 -7.72 -9.38 -9.24
CA GLN A 129 -7.74 -10.51 -8.30
C GLN A 129 -6.35 -11.13 -8.20
N ARG A 130 -6.03 -11.62 -7.02
CA ARG A 130 -4.84 -12.43 -6.79
C ARG A 130 -4.92 -13.70 -7.64
N LEU A 131 -3.86 -14.00 -8.37
CA LEU A 131 -3.81 -15.16 -9.27
C LEU A 131 -3.34 -16.43 -8.56
N THR A 132 -2.50 -16.29 -7.52
CA THR A 132 -1.95 -17.42 -6.76
C THR A 132 -2.40 -17.36 -5.31
N GLU A 133 -2.37 -18.47 -4.62
CA GLU A 133 -2.55 -18.50 -3.17
C GLU A 133 -1.45 -17.70 -2.45
N LEU A 134 -1.73 -17.29 -1.21
CA LEU A 134 -0.71 -16.72 -0.34
C LEU A 134 0.20 -17.83 0.20
N PRO A 135 1.53 -17.65 0.15
CA PRO A 135 2.46 -18.62 0.73
C PRO A 135 2.39 -18.69 2.26
N VAL A 136 1.84 -17.66 2.89
CA VAL A 136 1.59 -17.56 4.33
C VAL A 136 0.41 -16.62 4.56
N GLN A 137 -0.46 -16.95 5.52
CA GLN A 137 -1.58 -16.09 5.90
C GLN A 137 -1.12 -14.99 6.88
N LEU A 138 -1.83 -13.86 6.90
CA LEU A 138 -1.54 -12.77 7.84
C LEU A 138 -1.59 -13.25 9.31
N SER A 139 -2.52 -14.15 9.62
CA SER A 139 -2.69 -14.74 10.95
C SER A 139 -1.53 -15.65 11.40
N ASP A 140 -0.71 -16.11 10.47
CA ASP A 140 0.42 -17.01 10.73
C ASP A 140 1.74 -16.26 10.88
N LEU A 141 1.70 -14.93 10.70
CA LEU A 141 2.86 -14.07 10.88
C LEU A 141 3.12 -13.77 12.36
N PRO A 142 4.38 -13.55 12.76
CA PRO A 142 4.68 -13.04 14.09
C PRO A 142 4.10 -11.63 14.27
N PRO A 143 4.06 -11.10 15.50
CA PRO A 143 3.74 -9.69 15.72
C PRO A 143 4.59 -8.80 14.82
N ILE A 144 3.95 -7.85 14.12
CA ILE A 144 4.60 -6.95 13.18
C ILE A 144 4.93 -5.64 13.89
N ASP A 145 6.21 -5.29 13.95
CA ASP A 145 6.69 -4.06 14.59
C ASP A 145 6.43 -2.84 13.71
N ALA A 146 6.65 -2.98 12.40
CA ALA A 146 6.50 -1.88 11.47
C ALA A 146 5.98 -2.31 10.10
N VAL A 147 5.28 -1.40 9.45
CA VAL A 147 4.85 -1.48 8.05
C VAL A 147 5.42 -0.30 7.29
N ILE A 148 6.00 -0.56 6.13
CA ILE A 148 6.50 0.46 5.19
C ILE A 148 5.60 0.42 3.96
N ILE A 149 4.97 1.55 3.62
CA ILE A 149 4.06 1.69 2.47
C ILE A 149 4.71 2.64 1.47
N SER A 150 4.90 2.16 0.24
CA SER A 150 5.54 2.94 -0.81
C SER A 150 4.64 4.03 -1.37
N HIS A 151 3.35 3.74 -1.53
CA HIS A 151 2.33 4.66 -2.04
C HIS A 151 0.91 4.12 -1.79
N ASP A 152 -0.11 4.89 -2.13
CA ASP A 152 -1.52 4.66 -1.78
C ASP A 152 -2.36 3.90 -2.84
N HIS A 153 -1.73 3.21 -3.79
CA HIS A 153 -2.46 2.29 -4.66
C HIS A 153 -2.94 1.05 -3.89
N TYR A 154 -4.07 0.48 -4.31
CA TYR A 154 -4.73 -0.62 -3.60
C TYR A 154 -3.95 -1.94 -3.59
N ASP A 155 -2.96 -2.10 -4.45
CA ASP A 155 -2.03 -3.23 -4.48
C ASP A 155 -0.78 -3.02 -3.60
N HIS A 156 -0.70 -1.88 -2.90
CA HIS A 156 0.35 -1.53 -1.94
C HIS A 156 -0.21 -1.12 -0.57
N LEU A 157 -1.34 -0.42 -0.55
CA LEU A 157 -2.06 -0.03 0.67
C LEU A 157 -3.42 -0.77 0.71
N ASP A 158 -3.44 -1.89 1.42
CA ASP A 158 -4.62 -2.73 1.65
C ASP A 158 -5.26 -2.37 2.99
N ALA A 159 -6.40 -1.70 2.93
CA ALA A 159 -7.10 -1.19 4.12
C ALA A 159 -7.48 -2.32 5.10
N ASP A 160 -7.97 -3.46 4.60
CA ASP A 160 -8.38 -4.59 5.44
C ASP A 160 -7.18 -5.21 6.17
N THR A 161 -6.03 -5.28 5.50
CA THR A 161 -4.76 -5.71 6.12
C THR A 161 -4.31 -4.74 7.21
N ILE A 162 -4.34 -3.43 6.94
CA ILE A 162 -3.97 -2.40 7.91
C ILE A 162 -4.89 -2.43 9.13
N GLU A 163 -6.21 -2.55 8.91
CA GLU A 163 -7.19 -2.68 10.02
C GLU A 163 -6.92 -3.92 10.87
N THR A 164 -6.59 -5.05 10.24
CA THR A 164 -6.27 -6.31 10.93
C THR A 164 -4.98 -6.21 11.75
N LEU A 165 -3.93 -5.56 11.24
CA LEU A 165 -2.68 -5.32 11.97
C LEU A 165 -2.87 -4.35 13.15
N GLY A 166 -3.78 -3.41 13.03
CA GLY A 166 -4.21 -2.51 14.12
C GLY A 166 -3.15 -1.49 14.55
N ASN A 167 -3.42 -0.84 15.68
CA ASN A 167 -2.65 0.32 16.16
C ASN A 167 -1.36 -0.02 16.94
N SER A 168 -1.07 -1.30 17.18
CA SER A 168 0.18 -1.72 17.84
C SER A 168 1.38 -1.72 16.88
N THR A 169 1.11 -1.69 15.58
CA THR A 169 2.09 -1.65 14.50
C THR A 169 2.43 -0.19 14.15
N HIS A 170 3.70 0.10 13.88
CA HIS A 170 4.13 1.41 13.39
C HIS A 170 4.07 1.49 11.87
N TYR A 171 3.44 2.55 11.33
CA TYR A 171 3.27 2.73 9.88
C TYR A 171 4.12 3.90 9.37
N TYR A 172 4.79 3.71 8.22
CA TYR A 172 5.69 4.68 7.59
C TYR A 172 5.42 4.79 6.09
#